data_e1e430be4c7f98ac5ea06300c40e1a86
#
_entry.id   e1e430be4c7f98ac5ea06300c40e1a86
#
_cell.length_a   1.000
_cell.length_b   1.000
_cell.length_c   1.000
_cell.angle_alpha   90.00
_cell.angle_beta   90.00
_cell.angle_gamma   90.00
#
_symmetry.space_group_name_H-M   'P 1'
#
loop_
_entity.id
_entity.type
_entity.pdbx_description
1 polymer ?
#
loop_
_entity_poly.entity_id
_entity_poly.type
_entity_poly.pdbx_seq_one_letter_code
_entity_poly.pdbx_strand_id
1 'polypeptide(L)'
;DRMYVLDGDLSGATRSAHFEKEHPDRFIELGISETSGISIATGLAMEGKIPFYVNFAVFCTGSAWTQVRMACYAGANLKLIATHPGMDNGVDGASHHANEDIALMRAIPNMRILVPQSPRQLEQMVQSAIETDGPCYIRVSRDIVPVLPETEAPLESVSLTEETGSDYAVIYEGSALLAAKQGFDQLNEAGLRGRLIQVEEIKPFADQALLPRVLDVRGIVTVENHSIIGGLGSAVAEALAGLTAHPPLRRIGVSDVFTQSGPTARVKERYGLSGQHIFDAVRAML
;
A
#
# COMPACT_ATOMS: atom_id res chain seq x y z
N ASP A 1 -19.87 -9.59 16.53
CA ASP A 1 -21.22 -9.01 16.43
C ASP A 1 -21.23 -7.52 16.02
N ARG A 2 -20.09 -6.80 16.13
CA ARG A 2 -20.01 -5.38 15.77
C ARG A 2 -19.55 -5.16 14.33
N MET A 3 -18.96 -6.14 13.68
CA MET A 3 -18.34 -6.03 12.37
C MET A 3 -19.39 -6.16 11.27
N TYR A 4 -19.39 -5.22 10.32
CA TYR A 4 -20.21 -5.19 9.12
C TYR A 4 -19.31 -5.05 7.89
N VAL A 5 -19.67 -5.70 6.79
CA VAL A 5 -18.99 -5.55 5.50
C VAL A 5 -19.95 -4.91 4.51
N LEU A 6 -19.50 -3.89 3.83
CA LEU A 6 -20.24 -3.18 2.78
C LEU A 6 -19.46 -3.32 1.47
N ASP A 7 -20.15 -3.63 0.38
CA ASP A 7 -19.54 -3.79 -0.96
C ASP A 7 -20.33 -2.98 -2.00
N GLY A 8 -19.66 -2.56 -3.05
CA GLY A 8 -20.21 -1.73 -4.12
C GLY A 8 -20.28 -2.49 -5.45
N ASP A 9 -20.97 -3.64 -5.50
CA ASP A 9 -21.14 -4.48 -6.69
C ASP A 9 -19.83 -5.12 -7.20
N LEU A 10 -18.89 -5.36 -6.29
CA LEU A 10 -17.59 -5.95 -6.58
C LEU A 10 -17.27 -7.19 -5.74
N SER A 11 -18.25 -7.76 -5.04
CA SER A 11 -18.06 -8.80 -4.02
C SER A 11 -17.35 -10.06 -4.56
N GLY A 12 -17.55 -10.41 -5.81
CA GLY A 12 -16.85 -11.49 -6.49
C GLY A 12 -15.37 -11.20 -6.72
N ALA A 13 -15.03 -9.97 -7.12
CA ALA A 13 -13.66 -9.54 -7.41
C ALA A 13 -12.85 -9.26 -6.14
N THR A 14 -13.47 -8.63 -5.16
CA THR A 14 -12.88 -8.30 -3.85
C THR A 14 -12.82 -9.49 -2.90
N ARG A 15 -13.56 -10.56 -3.20
CA ARG A 15 -13.76 -11.75 -2.35
C ARG A 15 -14.60 -11.49 -1.10
N SER A 16 -15.23 -10.34 -0.96
CA SER A 16 -16.15 -10.05 0.15
C SER A 16 -17.39 -10.97 0.16
N ALA A 17 -17.74 -11.59 -0.98
CA ALA A 17 -18.76 -12.63 -1.09
C ALA A 17 -18.55 -13.83 -0.14
N HIS A 18 -17.32 -14.09 0.32
CA HIS A 18 -17.07 -15.10 1.34
C HIS A 18 -17.67 -14.68 2.69
N PHE A 19 -17.55 -13.40 3.05
CA PHE A 19 -18.16 -12.87 4.27
C PHE A 19 -19.68 -12.86 4.17
N GLU A 20 -20.24 -12.47 3.02
CA GLU A 20 -21.68 -12.51 2.74
C GLU A 20 -22.25 -13.91 2.99
N LYS A 21 -21.58 -14.96 2.49
CA LYS A 21 -22.02 -16.34 2.64
C LYS A 21 -22.07 -16.79 4.11
N GLU A 22 -21.09 -16.39 4.92
CA GLU A 22 -20.99 -16.80 6.32
C GLU A 22 -21.81 -15.91 7.26
N HIS A 23 -22.01 -14.62 6.87
CA HIS A 23 -22.65 -13.58 7.71
C HIS A 23 -23.57 -12.67 6.91
N PRO A 24 -24.65 -13.23 6.26
CA PRO A 24 -25.53 -12.47 5.39
C PRO A 24 -26.28 -11.34 6.12
N ASP A 25 -26.50 -11.45 7.41
CA ASP A 25 -27.12 -10.43 8.28
C ASP A 25 -26.22 -9.22 8.57
N ARG A 26 -24.95 -9.32 8.26
CA ARG A 26 -23.93 -8.26 8.47
C ARG A 26 -23.21 -7.87 7.18
N PHE A 27 -23.70 -8.33 6.03
CA PHE A 27 -23.25 -7.91 4.71
C PHE A 27 -24.27 -6.96 4.09
N ILE A 28 -23.80 -5.87 3.49
CA ILE A 28 -24.64 -4.86 2.86
C ILE A 28 -24.13 -4.62 1.44
N GLU A 29 -24.88 -5.12 0.46
CA GLU A 29 -24.64 -4.79 -0.95
C GLU A 29 -25.30 -3.44 -1.27
N LEU A 30 -24.51 -2.52 -1.82
CA LEU A 30 -24.93 -1.13 -2.04
C LEU A 30 -25.09 -0.78 -3.53
N GLY A 31 -24.67 -1.67 -4.42
CA GLY A 31 -24.52 -1.34 -5.83
C GLY A 31 -23.40 -0.31 -6.06
N ILE A 32 -23.27 0.17 -7.29
CA ILE A 32 -22.23 1.14 -7.69
C ILE A 32 -22.57 2.52 -7.11
N SER A 33 -22.17 2.77 -5.86
CA SER A 33 -22.52 4.00 -5.14
C SER A 33 -21.50 4.34 -4.04
N GLU A 34 -20.24 4.56 -4.41
CA GLU A 34 -19.09 4.70 -3.48
C GLU A 34 -19.32 5.80 -2.44
N THR A 35 -19.82 6.97 -2.86
CA THR A 35 -20.07 8.10 -1.95
C THR A 35 -21.15 7.77 -0.92
N SER A 36 -22.23 7.09 -1.33
CA SER A 36 -23.27 6.62 -0.43
C SER A 36 -22.73 5.53 0.49
N GLY A 37 -21.94 4.60 -0.07
CA GLY A 37 -21.32 3.49 0.68
C GLY A 37 -20.46 3.97 1.84
N ILE A 38 -19.56 4.91 1.58
CA ILE A 38 -18.72 5.51 2.63
C ILE A 38 -19.57 6.27 3.66
N SER A 39 -20.63 6.98 3.23
CA SER A 39 -21.51 7.70 4.14
C SER A 39 -22.29 6.75 5.05
N ILE A 40 -22.84 5.65 4.51
CA ILE A 40 -23.54 4.61 5.27
C ILE A 40 -22.57 3.93 6.26
N ALA A 41 -21.37 3.56 5.79
CA ALA A 41 -20.34 2.98 6.66
C ALA A 41 -19.96 3.95 7.80
N THR A 42 -19.85 5.25 7.50
CA THR A 42 -19.60 6.28 8.52
C THR A 42 -20.73 6.31 9.57
N GLY A 43 -21.99 6.26 9.13
CA GLY A 43 -23.15 6.20 10.03
C GLY A 43 -23.12 4.97 10.93
N LEU A 44 -22.82 3.79 10.39
CA LEU A 44 -22.65 2.56 11.18
C LEU A 44 -21.51 2.68 12.21
N ALA A 45 -20.40 3.30 11.83
CA ALA A 45 -19.30 3.56 12.77
C ALA A 45 -19.70 4.48 13.92
N MET A 46 -20.50 5.51 13.65
CA MET A 46 -21.01 6.43 14.67
C MET A 46 -21.99 5.74 15.64
N GLU A 47 -22.67 4.68 15.19
CA GLU A 47 -23.52 3.80 16.02
C GLU A 47 -22.71 2.69 16.75
N GLY A 48 -21.39 2.81 16.80
CA GLY A 48 -20.49 1.89 17.51
C GLY A 48 -20.25 0.56 16.82
N LYS A 49 -20.53 0.46 15.51
CA LYS A 49 -20.16 -0.69 14.68
C LYS A 49 -18.73 -0.53 14.15
N ILE A 50 -18.21 -1.59 13.58
CA ILE A 50 -16.91 -1.61 12.88
C ILE A 50 -17.19 -1.96 11.41
N PRO A 51 -17.56 -0.97 10.58
CA PRO A 51 -17.81 -1.20 9.16
C PRO A 51 -16.51 -1.35 8.39
N PHE A 52 -16.46 -2.37 7.55
CA PHE A 52 -15.47 -2.59 6.51
C PHE A 52 -16.11 -2.26 5.16
N TYR A 53 -15.69 -1.17 4.53
CA TYR A 53 -16.07 -0.87 3.16
C TYR A 53 -15.01 -1.45 2.22
N VAL A 54 -15.43 -2.39 1.38
CA VAL A 54 -14.56 -3.15 0.47
C VAL A 54 -14.82 -2.72 -0.96
N ASN A 55 -13.80 -2.25 -1.67
CA ASN A 55 -13.92 -1.80 -3.05
C ASN A 55 -12.54 -1.80 -3.74
N PHE A 56 -12.51 -1.49 -5.04
CA PHE A 56 -11.25 -1.17 -5.72
C PHE A 56 -10.65 0.13 -5.18
N ALA A 57 -9.32 0.16 -5.09
CA ALA A 57 -8.60 1.29 -4.52
C ALA A 57 -8.94 2.62 -5.21
N VAL A 58 -9.02 2.64 -6.55
CA VAL A 58 -9.34 3.84 -7.33
C VAL A 58 -10.72 4.41 -6.97
N PHE A 59 -11.71 3.55 -6.72
CA PHE A 59 -13.08 4.00 -6.45
C PHE A 59 -13.26 4.43 -5.00
N CYS A 60 -12.77 3.66 -4.04
CA CYS A 60 -12.92 4.04 -2.63
C CYS A 60 -12.08 5.26 -2.25
N THR A 61 -11.02 5.57 -3.00
CA THR A 61 -10.19 6.75 -2.72
C THR A 61 -10.53 7.94 -3.61
N GLY A 62 -10.63 7.76 -4.93
CA GLY A 62 -10.89 8.84 -5.87
C GLY A 62 -12.34 9.31 -5.87
N SER A 63 -13.29 8.41 -6.17
CA SER A 63 -14.72 8.74 -6.31
C SER A 63 -15.34 9.22 -4.98
N ALA A 64 -14.93 8.66 -3.85
CA ALA A 64 -15.51 8.94 -2.54
C ALA A 64 -14.60 9.75 -1.60
N TRP A 65 -13.57 10.42 -2.12
CA TRP A 65 -12.56 11.10 -1.30
C TRP A 65 -13.14 12.08 -0.28
N THR A 66 -14.15 12.87 -0.67
CA THR A 66 -14.80 13.83 0.23
C THR A 66 -15.46 13.12 1.41
N GLN A 67 -16.15 12.01 1.17
CA GLN A 67 -16.81 11.23 2.22
C GLN A 67 -15.80 10.57 3.16
N VAL A 68 -14.72 10.01 2.60
CA VAL A 68 -13.61 9.47 3.41
C VAL A 68 -13.02 10.58 4.29
N ARG A 69 -12.79 11.78 3.73
CA ARG A 69 -12.29 12.92 4.49
C ARG A 69 -13.23 13.31 5.63
N MET A 70 -14.55 13.28 5.40
CA MET A 70 -15.55 13.59 6.44
C MET A 70 -15.61 12.49 7.51
N ALA A 71 -15.48 11.22 7.14
CA ALA A 71 -15.36 10.12 8.10
C ALA A 71 -14.14 10.29 9.02
N CYS A 72 -12.99 10.66 8.45
CA CYS A 72 -11.76 10.95 9.22
C CYS A 72 -11.91 12.17 10.13
N TYR A 73 -12.59 13.23 9.65
CA TYR A 73 -12.89 14.42 10.45
C TYR A 73 -13.78 14.09 11.65
N ALA A 74 -14.76 13.22 11.47
CA ALA A 74 -15.65 12.74 12.53
C ALA A 74 -14.97 11.72 13.48
N GLY A 75 -13.77 11.25 13.17
CA GLY A 75 -13.09 10.18 13.94
C GLY A 75 -13.80 8.82 13.84
N ALA A 76 -14.55 8.59 12.74
CA ALA A 76 -15.31 7.37 12.55
C ALA A 76 -14.42 6.12 12.51
N ASN A 77 -14.83 5.05 13.18
CA ASN A 77 -14.11 3.76 13.17
C ASN A 77 -14.36 2.99 11.88
N LEU A 78 -14.06 3.61 10.74
CA LEU A 78 -14.25 3.10 9.38
C LEU A 78 -13.00 2.37 8.89
N LYS A 79 -13.17 1.16 8.36
CA LYS A 79 -12.11 0.38 7.73
C LYS A 79 -12.34 0.30 6.22
N LEU A 80 -11.37 0.79 5.44
CA LEU A 80 -11.38 0.73 3.98
C LEU A 80 -10.47 -0.42 3.54
N ILE A 81 -11.03 -1.47 2.94
CA ILE A 81 -10.27 -2.52 2.28
C ILE A 81 -10.21 -2.20 0.80
N ALA A 82 -9.07 -1.69 0.37
CA ALA A 82 -8.85 -1.21 -0.99
C ALA A 82 -8.07 -2.26 -1.80
N THR A 83 -8.76 -2.97 -2.65
CA THR A 83 -8.17 -3.99 -3.51
C THR A 83 -7.75 -3.41 -4.87
N HIS A 84 -6.97 -4.16 -5.65
CA HIS A 84 -6.54 -3.77 -7.00
C HIS A 84 -5.77 -2.43 -7.06
N PRO A 85 -4.76 -2.22 -6.18
CA PRO A 85 -4.02 -0.97 -6.12
C PRO A 85 -3.04 -0.83 -7.29
N GLY A 86 -2.67 0.41 -7.61
CA GLY A 86 -1.68 0.70 -8.63
C GLY A 86 -2.04 0.07 -9.96
N MET A 87 -1.09 -0.66 -10.56
CA MET A 87 -1.22 -1.33 -11.86
C MET A 87 -1.64 -2.82 -11.72
N ASP A 88 -2.12 -3.28 -10.56
CA ASP A 88 -2.41 -4.71 -10.31
C ASP A 88 -3.52 -5.28 -11.19
N ASN A 89 -4.45 -4.47 -11.68
CA ASN A 89 -5.45 -4.88 -12.66
C ASN A 89 -5.13 -4.40 -14.08
N GLY A 90 -3.91 -4.66 -14.52
CA GLY A 90 -3.32 -4.17 -15.75
C GLY A 90 -4.24 -4.18 -16.98
N VAL A 91 -5.12 -5.18 -17.12
CA VAL A 91 -6.05 -5.31 -18.26
C VAL A 91 -7.13 -4.23 -18.27
N ASP A 92 -7.54 -3.71 -17.12
CA ASP A 92 -8.61 -2.72 -17.01
C ASP A 92 -8.14 -1.30 -17.36
N GLY A 93 -6.84 -1.05 -17.28
CA GLY A 93 -6.21 0.19 -17.74
C GLY A 93 -6.41 1.39 -16.80
N ALA A 94 -6.10 2.57 -17.31
CA ALA A 94 -5.96 3.81 -16.53
C ALA A 94 -7.20 4.19 -15.69
N SER A 95 -8.41 3.85 -16.14
CA SER A 95 -9.64 4.15 -15.39
C SER A 95 -9.78 3.33 -14.09
N HIS A 96 -9.00 2.27 -13.95
CA HIS A 96 -9.03 1.35 -12.80
C HIS A 96 -7.69 1.25 -12.07
N HIS A 97 -6.61 1.80 -12.65
CA HIS A 97 -5.30 1.83 -12.01
C HIS A 97 -5.26 2.91 -10.91
N ALA A 98 -5.17 2.48 -9.65
CA ALA A 98 -5.10 3.38 -8.51
C ALA A 98 -3.64 3.81 -8.23
N ASN A 99 -3.12 4.69 -9.09
CA ASN A 99 -1.73 5.15 -8.98
C ASN A 99 -1.55 6.34 -8.01
N GLU A 100 -2.63 6.87 -7.42
CA GLU A 100 -2.66 8.03 -6.54
C GLU A 100 -3.35 7.79 -5.19
N ASP A 101 -3.77 6.56 -4.91
CA ASP A 101 -4.54 6.19 -3.72
C ASP A 101 -3.82 6.49 -2.41
N ILE A 102 -2.54 6.12 -2.29
CA ILE A 102 -1.73 6.44 -1.11
C ILE A 102 -1.59 7.95 -0.93
N ALA A 103 -1.35 8.70 -2.01
CA ALA A 103 -1.22 10.15 -1.95
C ALA A 103 -2.51 10.82 -1.41
N LEU A 104 -3.66 10.41 -1.93
CA LEU A 104 -4.98 10.89 -1.50
C LEU A 104 -5.24 10.58 -0.03
N MET A 105 -4.93 9.37 0.41
CA MET A 105 -5.15 8.95 1.80
C MET A 105 -4.14 9.56 2.77
N ARG A 106 -2.87 9.73 2.35
CA ARG A 106 -1.85 10.41 3.17
C ARG A 106 -2.21 11.86 3.48
N ALA A 107 -2.88 12.55 2.55
CA ALA A 107 -3.28 13.94 2.74
C ALA A 107 -4.39 14.12 3.79
N ILE A 108 -5.14 13.08 4.15
CA ILE A 108 -6.27 13.18 5.10
C ILE A 108 -5.76 13.01 6.54
N PRO A 109 -5.96 13.97 7.46
CA PRO A 109 -5.64 13.79 8.88
C PRO A 109 -6.34 12.58 9.49
N ASN A 110 -5.72 11.95 10.49
CA ASN A 110 -6.20 10.79 11.25
C ASN A 110 -6.31 9.47 10.45
N MET A 111 -6.17 9.47 9.13
CA MET A 111 -6.16 8.23 8.34
C MET A 111 -4.91 7.41 8.65
N ARG A 112 -5.08 6.15 9.05
CA ARG A 112 -4.03 5.14 9.14
C ARG A 112 -3.91 4.39 7.82
N ILE A 113 -2.68 4.11 7.33
CA ILE A 113 -2.46 3.43 6.04
C ILE A 113 -1.55 2.23 6.23
N LEU A 114 -2.09 1.04 5.95
CA LEU A 114 -1.42 -0.25 6.05
C LEU A 114 -1.28 -0.90 4.68
N VAL A 115 -0.11 -1.49 4.38
CA VAL A 115 0.19 -2.09 3.08
C VAL A 115 0.81 -3.47 3.25
N PRO A 116 0.00 -4.53 3.35
CA PRO A 116 0.48 -5.90 3.53
C PRO A 116 1.20 -6.41 2.27
N GLN A 117 2.23 -7.23 2.48
CA GLN A 117 2.94 -7.94 1.41
C GLN A 117 2.60 -9.44 1.31
N SER A 118 1.81 -9.97 2.26
CA SER A 118 1.45 -11.38 2.31
C SER A 118 0.07 -11.58 2.92
N PRO A 119 -0.57 -12.75 2.71
CA PRO A 119 -1.84 -13.08 3.36
C PRO A 119 -1.75 -13.03 4.89
N ARG A 120 -0.66 -13.51 5.47
CA ARG A 120 -0.44 -13.49 6.91
C ARG A 120 -0.39 -12.07 7.46
N GLN A 121 0.36 -11.18 6.78
CA GLN A 121 0.44 -9.77 7.16
C GLN A 121 -0.93 -9.07 7.01
N LEU A 122 -1.72 -9.42 5.99
CA LEU A 122 -3.09 -8.91 5.84
C LEU A 122 -3.97 -9.31 7.03
N GLU A 123 -3.92 -10.57 7.47
CA GLU A 123 -4.65 -11.02 8.67
C GLU A 123 -4.27 -10.21 9.91
N GLN A 124 -2.97 -10.03 10.14
CA GLN A 124 -2.46 -9.23 11.27
C GLN A 124 -2.91 -7.77 11.18
N MET A 125 -2.88 -7.16 9.99
CA MET A 125 -3.31 -5.78 9.77
C MET A 125 -4.82 -5.60 9.95
N VAL A 126 -5.64 -6.55 9.49
CA VAL A 126 -7.09 -6.55 9.75
C VAL A 126 -7.37 -6.67 11.24
N GLN A 127 -6.68 -7.58 11.94
CA GLN A 127 -6.83 -7.71 13.39
C GLN A 127 -6.43 -6.42 14.12
N SER A 128 -5.28 -5.83 13.78
CA SER A 128 -4.84 -4.55 14.32
C SER A 128 -5.85 -3.42 14.04
N ALA A 129 -6.46 -3.41 12.86
CA ALA A 129 -7.48 -2.43 12.51
C ALA A 129 -8.77 -2.62 13.32
N ILE A 130 -9.17 -3.85 13.66
CA ILE A 130 -10.33 -4.13 14.53
C ILE A 130 -10.08 -3.62 15.96
N GLU A 131 -8.85 -3.79 16.46
CA GLU A 131 -8.45 -3.43 17.82
C GLU A 131 -8.18 -1.94 18.01
N THR A 132 -7.96 -1.20 16.93
CA THR A 132 -7.64 0.23 16.96
C THR A 132 -8.84 1.05 16.47
N ASP A 133 -9.35 1.93 17.31
CA ASP A 133 -10.40 2.86 16.91
C ASP A 133 -9.87 3.92 15.92
N GLY A 134 -10.72 4.31 14.98
CA GLY A 134 -10.43 5.33 13.99
C GLY A 134 -10.36 4.81 12.55
N PRO A 135 -10.21 5.72 11.58
CA PRO A 135 -10.20 5.38 10.16
C PRO A 135 -8.91 4.66 9.76
N CYS A 136 -9.04 3.57 9.01
CA CYS A 136 -7.92 2.78 8.55
C CYS A 136 -8.12 2.40 7.08
N TYR A 137 -7.09 2.61 6.25
CA TYR A 137 -6.99 2.20 4.87
C TYR A 137 -6.02 1.02 4.76
N ILE A 138 -6.49 -0.13 4.31
CA ILE A 138 -5.68 -1.33 4.08
C ILE A 138 -5.62 -1.58 2.57
N ARG A 139 -4.43 -1.46 2.01
CA ARG A 139 -4.15 -1.53 0.58
C ARG A 139 -3.76 -2.93 0.16
N VAL A 140 -4.68 -3.68 -0.42
CA VAL A 140 -4.53 -5.12 -0.69
C VAL A 140 -4.19 -5.38 -2.14
N SER A 141 -3.01 -5.92 -2.41
CA SER A 141 -2.59 -6.34 -3.75
C SER A 141 -3.50 -7.44 -4.29
N ARG A 142 -3.77 -7.37 -5.60
CA ARG A 142 -4.42 -8.44 -6.37
C ARG A 142 -3.40 -9.35 -7.04
N ASP A 143 -2.21 -8.87 -7.28
CA ASP A 143 -1.18 -9.58 -8.02
C ASP A 143 -0.59 -10.75 -7.19
N ILE A 144 0.04 -11.68 -7.88
CA ILE A 144 0.76 -12.77 -7.23
C ILE A 144 1.95 -12.17 -6.49
N VAL A 145 2.03 -12.43 -5.21
CA VAL A 145 3.16 -12.04 -4.37
C VAL A 145 4.08 -13.24 -4.13
N PRO A 146 5.39 -13.03 -4.02
CA PRO A 146 6.31 -14.10 -3.64
C PRO A 146 5.93 -14.67 -2.28
N VAL A 147 6.06 -16.00 -2.15
CA VAL A 147 5.93 -16.65 -0.84
C VAL A 147 7.22 -16.41 -0.08
N LEU A 148 7.18 -15.51 0.87
CA LEU A 148 8.27 -15.31 1.82
C LEU A 148 8.15 -16.33 2.96
N PRO A 149 9.27 -16.68 3.63
CA PRO A 149 9.19 -17.46 4.85
C PRO A 149 8.22 -16.78 5.84
N GLU A 150 7.27 -17.55 6.33
CA GLU A 150 6.34 -17.05 7.34
C GLU A 150 7.13 -16.74 8.61
N THR A 151 7.05 -15.50 9.06
CA THR A 151 7.56 -15.10 10.37
C THR A 151 6.37 -14.89 11.29
N GLU A 152 6.45 -15.42 12.50
CA GLU A 152 5.49 -15.11 13.57
C GLU A 152 5.73 -13.72 14.20
N ALA A 153 6.61 -12.94 13.55
CA ALA A 153 6.92 -11.61 14.02
C ALA A 153 5.65 -10.72 14.09
N PRO A 154 5.52 -9.91 15.12
CA PRO A 154 4.43 -8.93 15.20
C PRO A 154 4.58 -7.91 14.06
N LEU A 155 3.48 -7.21 13.73
CA LEU A 155 3.52 -6.09 12.81
C LEU A 155 4.49 -5.03 13.31
N GLU A 156 5.35 -4.58 12.41
CA GLU A 156 6.20 -3.42 12.57
C GLU A 156 5.76 -2.34 11.58
N SER A 157 6.04 -1.07 11.86
CA SER A 157 5.77 -0.03 10.84
C SER A 157 6.79 -0.10 9.70
N VAL A 158 8.02 -0.56 10.00
CA VAL A 158 9.12 -0.77 9.06
C VAL A 158 9.84 -2.05 9.42
N SER A 159 9.92 -3.01 8.52
CA SER A 159 10.61 -4.28 8.72
C SER A 159 11.79 -4.45 7.77
N LEU A 160 12.85 -5.10 8.26
CA LEU A 160 14.00 -5.51 7.45
C LEU A 160 13.71 -6.89 6.87
N THR A 161 13.42 -6.95 5.56
CA THR A 161 13.10 -8.20 4.86
C THR A 161 14.36 -9.03 4.63
N GLU A 162 15.44 -8.40 4.16
CA GLU A 162 16.74 -9.05 3.94
C GLU A 162 17.89 -8.05 4.12
N GLU A 163 19.04 -8.53 4.59
CA GLU A 163 20.27 -7.75 4.69
C GLU A 163 21.48 -8.58 4.24
N THR A 164 22.26 -8.02 3.34
CA THR A 164 23.52 -8.59 2.85
C THR A 164 24.71 -7.64 3.02
N GLY A 165 24.43 -6.38 3.38
CA GLY A 165 25.41 -5.32 3.61
C GLY A 165 24.80 -3.93 3.54
N SER A 166 25.63 -2.91 3.35
CA SER A 166 25.24 -1.50 3.43
C SER A 166 25.68 -0.64 2.22
N ASP A 167 25.89 -1.23 1.05
CA ASP A 167 26.17 -0.42 -0.15
C ASP A 167 24.94 0.39 -0.55
N TYR A 168 23.72 -0.18 -0.40
CA TYR A 168 22.46 0.45 -0.79
C TYR A 168 21.30 -0.02 0.10
N ALA A 169 20.18 0.73 0.03
CA ALA A 169 18.89 0.30 0.59
C ALA A 169 17.80 0.36 -0.48
N VAL A 170 17.04 -0.71 -0.62
CA VAL A 170 15.79 -0.76 -1.40
C VAL A 170 14.63 -0.77 -0.41
N ILE A 171 13.81 0.28 -0.44
CA ILE A 171 12.64 0.47 0.43
C ILE A 171 11.40 0.27 -0.43
N TYR A 172 10.49 -0.61 -0.02
CA TYR A 172 9.29 -0.90 -0.79
C TYR A 172 8.02 -0.95 0.05
N GLU A 173 6.86 -0.80 -0.59
CA GLU A 173 5.54 -1.09 -0.03
C GLU A 173 5.02 -2.45 -0.54
N GLY A 174 4.07 -3.07 0.17
CA GLY A 174 3.68 -4.47 -0.03
C GLY A 174 3.45 -4.90 -1.47
N SER A 175 2.72 -4.11 -2.28
CA SER A 175 2.40 -4.48 -3.68
C SER A 175 3.59 -4.36 -4.65
N ALA A 176 4.71 -3.75 -4.23
CA ALA A 176 5.95 -3.64 -4.99
C ALA A 176 6.98 -4.73 -4.66
N LEU A 177 6.69 -5.65 -3.73
CA LEU A 177 7.61 -6.69 -3.25
C LEU A 177 8.28 -7.45 -4.38
N LEU A 178 7.53 -7.92 -5.40
CA LEU A 178 8.10 -8.75 -6.48
C LEU A 178 9.22 -8.01 -7.22
N ALA A 179 8.99 -6.77 -7.62
CA ALA A 179 9.98 -5.97 -8.32
C ALA A 179 11.18 -5.64 -7.41
N ALA A 180 10.91 -5.28 -6.15
CA ALA A 180 11.94 -4.95 -5.17
C ALA A 180 12.86 -6.15 -4.90
N LYS A 181 12.30 -7.35 -4.70
CA LYS A 181 13.06 -8.59 -4.49
C LYS A 181 13.90 -8.96 -5.70
N GLN A 182 13.33 -8.91 -6.92
CA GLN A 182 14.07 -9.18 -8.15
C GLN A 182 15.27 -8.24 -8.32
N GLY A 183 15.07 -6.93 -8.10
CA GLY A 183 16.16 -5.95 -8.18
C GLY A 183 17.24 -6.19 -7.13
N PHE A 184 16.83 -6.51 -5.90
CA PHE A 184 17.74 -6.83 -4.80
C PHE A 184 18.59 -8.07 -5.11
N ASP A 185 17.99 -9.14 -5.66
CA ASP A 185 18.71 -10.36 -6.02
C ASP A 185 19.72 -10.10 -7.15
N GLN A 186 19.32 -9.38 -8.20
CA GLN A 186 20.23 -9.00 -9.30
C GLN A 186 21.44 -8.18 -8.80
N LEU A 187 21.22 -7.27 -7.85
CA LEU A 187 22.31 -6.49 -7.24
C LEU A 187 23.26 -7.37 -6.44
N ASN A 188 22.74 -8.33 -5.66
CA ASN A 188 23.54 -9.29 -4.93
C ASN A 188 24.35 -10.21 -5.86
N GLU A 189 23.76 -10.67 -6.97
CA GLU A 189 24.47 -11.44 -8.01
C GLU A 189 25.60 -10.64 -8.66
N ALA A 190 25.40 -9.33 -8.82
CA ALA A 190 26.42 -8.41 -9.33
C ALA A 190 27.50 -8.01 -8.27
N GLY A 191 27.46 -8.59 -7.07
CA GLY A 191 28.44 -8.37 -6.01
C GLY A 191 28.18 -7.14 -5.12
N LEU A 192 27.08 -6.42 -5.32
CA LEU A 192 26.65 -5.34 -4.43
C LEU A 192 25.88 -5.91 -3.23
N ARG A 193 26.07 -5.32 -2.05
CA ARG A 193 25.46 -5.79 -0.82
C ARG A 193 24.61 -4.69 -0.18
N GLY A 194 23.37 -5.00 0.18
CA GLY A 194 22.45 -3.97 0.66
C GLY A 194 21.35 -4.48 1.59
N ARG A 195 20.36 -3.64 1.77
CA ARG A 195 19.17 -3.92 2.59
C ARG A 195 17.91 -3.86 1.74
N LEU A 196 17.01 -4.82 1.98
CA LEU A 196 15.65 -4.84 1.45
C LEU A 196 14.70 -4.56 2.62
N ILE A 197 14.00 -3.43 2.58
CA ILE A 197 13.23 -2.88 3.70
C ILE A 197 11.78 -2.68 3.28
N GLN A 198 10.83 -3.29 3.99
CA GLN A 198 9.41 -3.03 3.82
C GLN A 198 8.96 -1.87 4.71
N VAL A 199 8.12 -0.98 4.16
CA VAL A 199 7.28 -0.07 4.94
C VAL A 199 5.88 -0.65 4.97
N GLU A 200 5.47 -1.15 6.13
CA GLU A 200 4.18 -1.80 6.38
C GLU A 200 3.09 -0.78 6.68
N GLU A 201 3.46 0.29 7.37
CA GLU A 201 2.58 1.39 7.75
C GLU A 201 3.11 2.71 7.16
N ILE A 202 2.42 3.19 6.11
CA ILE A 202 2.83 4.42 5.42
C ILE A 202 2.35 5.66 6.19
N LYS A 203 1.32 5.51 7.03
CA LYS A 203 0.83 6.57 7.89
C LYS A 203 0.22 6.00 9.18
N PRO A 204 0.66 6.49 10.36
CA PRO A 204 1.76 7.42 10.56
C PRO A 204 3.08 6.87 10.01
N PHE A 205 3.93 7.73 9.45
CA PHE A 205 5.22 7.30 8.93
C PHE A 205 6.25 7.17 10.07
N ALA A 206 6.89 6.01 10.17
CA ALA A 206 7.82 5.70 11.25
C ALA A 206 9.27 6.06 10.85
N ASP A 207 9.56 7.34 10.70
CA ASP A 207 10.90 7.87 10.38
C ASP A 207 11.97 7.37 11.36
N GLN A 208 11.67 7.34 12.65
CA GLN A 208 12.59 6.86 13.69
C GLN A 208 12.96 5.36 13.54
N ALA A 209 12.09 4.56 12.94
CA ALA A 209 12.37 3.15 12.65
C ALA A 209 13.13 2.99 11.32
N LEU A 210 12.87 3.85 10.33
CA LEU A 210 13.49 3.79 9.01
C LEU A 210 14.90 4.39 8.97
N LEU A 211 15.07 5.60 9.48
CA LEU A 211 16.31 6.38 9.31
C LEU A 211 17.57 5.64 9.77
N PRO A 212 17.60 4.96 10.93
CA PRO A 212 18.78 4.22 11.35
C PRO A 212 19.19 3.08 10.40
N ARG A 213 18.25 2.61 9.56
CA ARG A 213 18.46 1.50 8.62
C ARG A 213 18.95 1.98 7.25
N VAL A 214 18.98 3.29 7.00
CA VAL A 214 19.28 3.83 5.65
C VAL A 214 20.31 4.96 5.63
N LEU A 215 20.76 5.47 6.77
CA LEU A 215 21.69 6.60 6.80
C LEU A 215 23.16 6.21 6.61
N ASP A 216 23.52 4.95 6.79
CA ASP A 216 24.87 4.42 6.62
C ASP A 216 25.10 3.78 5.24
N VAL A 217 24.11 3.82 4.34
CA VAL A 217 24.26 3.30 2.97
C VAL A 217 24.74 4.41 2.01
N ARG A 218 25.20 3.99 0.81
CA ARG A 218 25.69 4.94 -0.22
C ARG A 218 24.57 5.46 -1.13
N GLY A 219 23.42 4.78 -1.18
CA GLY A 219 22.27 5.20 -1.98
C GLY A 219 20.98 4.52 -1.54
N ILE A 220 19.87 5.23 -1.67
CA ILE A 220 18.53 4.77 -1.31
C ILE A 220 17.64 4.72 -2.56
N VAL A 221 16.93 3.60 -2.76
CA VAL A 221 15.89 3.47 -3.79
C VAL A 221 14.57 3.16 -3.12
N THR A 222 13.51 3.93 -3.40
CA THR A 222 12.13 3.54 -3.04
C THR A 222 11.44 2.91 -4.22
N VAL A 223 10.59 1.90 -3.96
CA VAL A 223 9.87 1.12 -4.97
C VAL A 223 8.40 1.06 -4.58
N GLU A 224 7.55 1.58 -5.44
CA GLU A 224 6.11 1.68 -5.17
C GLU A 224 5.27 1.38 -6.43
N ASN A 225 4.24 0.57 -6.28
CA ASN A 225 3.22 0.36 -7.31
C ASN A 225 2.19 1.49 -7.26
N HIS A 226 2.68 2.70 -7.42
CA HIS A 226 1.98 3.96 -7.22
C HIS A 226 2.70 5.05 -8.02
N SER A 227 2.12 6.22 -8.17
CA SER A 227 2.84 7.40 -8.63
C SER A 227 4.01 7.73 -7.69
N ILE A 228 5.13 8.18 -8.26
CA ILE A 228 6.24 8.72 -7.45
C ILE A 228 5.85 9.99 -6.68
N ILE A 229 4.67 10.56 -6.95
CA ILE A 229 4.16 11.78 -6.33
C ILE A 229 3.22 11.42 -5.18
N GLY A 230 3.56 11.80 -3.96
CA GLY A 230 2.71 11.68 -2.78
C GLY A 230 2.67 10.29 -2.11
N GLY A 231 3.28 9.25 -2.72
CA GLY A 231 3.32 7.89 -2.17
C GLY A 231 4.45 7.63 -1.18
N LEU A 232 4.95 6.38 -1.15
CA LEU A 232 6.06 5.94 -0.29
C LEU A 232 7.32 6.76 -0.50
N GLY A 233 7.74 6.95 -1.76
CA GLY A 233 8.96 7.70 -2.07
C GLY A 233 8.92 9.15 -1.62
N SER A 234 7.73 9.76 -1.62
CA SER A 234 7.52 11.10 -1.04
C SER A 234 7.62 11.08 0.48
N ALA A 235 7.05 10.07 1.17
CA ALA A 235 7.17 9.93 2.62
C ALA A 235 8.63 9.78 3.07
N VAL A 236 9.41 8.96 2.35
CA VAL A 236 10.84 8.80 2.62
C VAL A 236 11.60 10.12 2.37
N ALA A 237 11.30 10.83 1.27
CA ALA A 237 11.91 12.12 0.98
C ALA A 237 11.61 13.17 2.07
N GLU A 238 10.38 13.21 2.57
CA GLU A 238 9.94 14.07 3.69
C GLU A 238 10.74 13.75 4.97
N ALA A 239 10.92 12.47 5.31
CA ALA A 239 11.71 12.05 6.46
C ALA A 239 13.20 12.45 6.34
N LEU A 240 13.77 12.34 5.14
CA LEU A 240 15.16 12.73 4.87
C LEU A 240 15.35 14.25 4.85
N ALA A 241 14.35 15.02 4.45
CA ALA A 241 14.44 16.47 4.31
C ALA A 241 14.73 17.22 5.64
N GLY A 242 14.42 16.58 6.78
CA GLY A 242 14.77 17.13 8.11
C GLY A 242 16.25 16.98 8.49
N LEU A 243 17.06 16.30 7.69
CA LEU A 243 18.45 16.00 7.97
C LEU A 243 19.39 16.97 7.23
N THR A 244 20.51 17.30 7.84
CA THR A 244 21.54 18.15 7.19
C THR A 244 22.32 17.42 6.09
N ALA A 245 22.38 16.09 6.14
CA ALA A 245 23.00 15.24 5.14
C ALA A 245 22.33 13.85 5.15
N HIS A 246 22.16 13.27 3.98
CA HIS A 246 21.63 11.92 3.80
C HIS A 246 22.14 11.31 2.48
N PRO A 247 22.09 9.98 2.29
CA PRO A 247 22.39 9.34 1.02
C PRO A 247 21.47 9.83 -0.11
N PRO A 248 21.90 9.84 -1.38
CA PRO A 248 21.05 10.15 -2.51
C PRO A 248 19.84 9.21 -2.57
N LEU A 249 18.68 9.77 -2.91
CA LEU A 249 17.40 9.05 -3.04
C LEU A 249 16.97 8.98 -4.51
N ARG A 250 16.62 7.80 -4.98
CA ARG A 250 15.90 7.56 -6.24
C ARG A 250 14.54 6.95 -5.94
N ARG A 251 13.50 7.40 -6.66
CA ARG A 251 12.13 6.90 -6.50
C ARG A 251 11.73 6.12 -7.76
N ILE A 252 11.32 4.87 -7.59
CA ILE A 252 10.82 3.96 -8.62
C ILE A 252 9.32 3.78 -8.43
N GLY A 253 8.55 4.15 -9.43
CA GLY A 253 7.10 4.11 -9.49
C GLY A 253 6.62 4.75 -10.79
N VAL A 254 5.32 4.97 -10.93
CA VAL A 254 4.75 5.60 -12.12
C VAL A 254 5.13 7.09 -12.16
N SER A 255 5.78 7.52 -13.24
CA SER A 255 6.20 8.92 -13.46
C SER A 255 5.06 9.71 -14.09
N ASP A 256 4.36 10.53 -13.34
CA ASP A 256 3.36 11.55 -13.75
C ASP A 256 2.69 11.32 -15.13
N VAL A 257 2.21 10.10 -15.37
CA VAL A 257 1.54 9.68 -16.60
C VAL A 257 0.40 8.72 -16.29
N PHE A 258 -0.65 8.74 -17.08
CA PHE A 258 -1.65 7.67 -17.07
C PHE A 258 -1.09 6.40 -17.69
N THR A 259 -1.31 5.28 -17.01
CA THR A 259 -0.88 3.97 -17.47
C THR A 259 -1.87 3.38 -18.49
N GLN A 260 -1.45 2.40 -19.29
CA GLN A 260 -2.26 1.79 -20.33
C GLN A 260 -2.69 0.37 -19.96
N SER A 261 -3.75 -0.13 -20.61
CA SER A 261 -4.20 -1.50 -20.48
C SER A 261 -3.17 -2.48 -21.03
N GLY A 262 -3.06 -3.64 -20.39
CA GLY A 262 -2.19 -4.73 -20.84
C GLY A 262 -2.02 -5.82 -19.77
N PRO A 263 -1.31 -6.91 -20.08
CA PRO A 263 -0.93 -7.89 -19.05
C PRO A 263 -0.15 -7.23 -17.91
N THR A 264 -0.55 -7.45 -16.67
CA THR A 264 -0.03 -6.74 -15.48
C THR A 264 1.49 -6.65 -15.44
N ALA A 265 2.21 -7.76 -15.67
CA ALA A 265 3.67 -7.77 -15.65
C ALA A 265 4.28 -6.84 -16.73
N ARG A 266 3.69 -6.80 -17.94
CA ARG A 266 4.13 -5.91 -19.02
C ARG A 266 3.85 -4.45 -18.73
N VAL A 267 2.69 -4.16 -18.12
CA VAL A 267 2.34 -2.81 -17.70
C VAL A 267 3.34 -2.34 -16.65
N LYS A 268 3.58 -3.12 -15.60
CA LYS A 268 4.56 -2.81 -14.55
C LYS A 268 5.95 -2.57 -15.12
N GLU A 269 6.45 -3.47 -15.97
CA GLU A 269 7.75 -3.31 -16.66
C GLU A 269 7.82 -2.01 -17.47
N ARG A 270 6.79 -1.74 -18.30
CA ARG A 270 6.74 -0.54 -19.16
C ARG A 270 6.82 0.77 -18.36
N TYR A 271 6.22 0.80 -17.19
CA TYR A 271 6.17 2.01 -16.34
C TYR A 271 7.23 2.01 -15.23
N GLY A 272 8.28 1.20 -15.38
CA GLY A 272 9.48 1.26 -14.56
C GLY A 272 9.46 0.41 -13.29
N LEU A 273 8.38 -0.33 -13.03
CA LEU A 273 8.28 -1.20 -11.86
C LEU A 273 8.79 -2.61 -12.19
N SER A 274 10.11 -2.78 -12.28
CA SER A 274 10.76 -4.09 -12.51
C SER A 274 12.12 -4.16 -11.83
N GLY A 275 12.64 -5.38 -11.62
CA GLY A 275 13.96 -5.62 -11.05
C GLY A 275 15.08 -4.90 -11.80
N GLN A 276 15.02 -4.87 -13.15
CA GLN A 276 16.02 -4.19 -13.98
C GLN A 276 16.08 -2.68 -13.71
N HIS A 277 14.94 -2.01 -13.59
CA HIS A 277 14.92 -0.57 -13.31
C HIS A 277 15.51 -0.25 -11.93
N ILE A 278 15.28 -1.13 -10.95
CA ILE A 278 15.85 -0.99 -9.60
C ILE A 278 17.38 -1.20 -9.65
N PHE A 279 17.82 -2.24 -10.37
CA PHE A 279 19.24 -2.52 -10.59
C PHE A 279 19.97 -1.31 -11.20
N ASP A 280 19.41 -0.77 -12.30
CA ASP A 280 19.99 0.39 -13.00
C ASP A 280 20.01 1.65 -12.12
N ALA A 281 18.94 1.88 -11.34
CA ALA A 281 18.85 3.02 -10.43
C ALA A 281 19.91 2.97 -9.34
N VAL A 282 20.14 1.82 -8.71
CA VAL A 282 21.20 1.64 -7.69
C VAL A 282 22.58 1.81 -8.33
N ARG A 283 22.84 1.13 -9.46
CA ARG A 283 24.12 1.23 -10.17
C ARG A 283 24.50 2.66 -10.58
N ALA A 284 23.51 3.47 -10.94
CA ALA A 284 23.72 4.86 -11.32
C ALA A 284 24.02 5.79 -10.14
N MET A 285 23.82 5.35 -8.89
CA MET A 285 24.10 6.14 -7.68
C MET A 285 25.44 5.76 -7.03
N LEU A 286 25.89 4.52 -7.21
CA LEU A 286 27.12 3.98 -6.60
C LEU A 286 28.35 4.19 -7.48
#